data_1da3ab074ab0fd345d5f33aa8313d8cc
#
_entry.id   1da3ab074ab0fd345d5f33aa8313d8cc
#
_cell.length_a   1.000
_cell.length_b   1.000
_cell.length_c   1.000
_cell.angle_alpha   90.00
_cell.angle_beta   90.00
_cell.angle_gamma   90.00
#
_symmetry.space_group_name_H-M   'P 1'
#
loop_
_entity.id
_entity.type
_entity.pdbx_description
1 polymer ?
#
loop_
_entity_poly.entity_id
_entity_poly.type
_entity_poly.pdbx_seq_one_letter_code
_entity_poly.pdbx_strand_id
1 'polypeptide(L)'
;MAILTQGILGPVSGRTGPVVSYIRFGQNITRSLSNSKKKKIETPARKAQRQKIKVCNEFTKAFTGTGFFNKSFPAYGNAGSGYNRATSAIMNLAIVSHPETAIAWPKVLISKGPVASVDVASASINEAGNIVFTWTDNTGTGTAKGNDKAILVAYFPESKEAVYQFSDATRNAGWAILEMNSKKGIMETWLGFLSADEKNAANSVYTGRLS
;
A
#
# COMPACT_ATOMS: atom_id res chain seq x y z
N MET A 1 -4.55 25.87 23.70
CA MET A 1 -3.87 27.09 23.18
C MET A 1 -3.68 26.87 21.68
N ALA A 2 -3.90 27.90 20.87
CA ALA A 2 -3.65 27.85 19.42
C ALA A 2 -2.45 28.75 19.11
N ILE A 3 -1.65 28.36 18.13
CA ILE A 3 -0.46 29.08 17.68
C ILE A 3 -0.74 29.68 16.31
N LEU A 4 -0.46 30.95 16.15
CA LEU A 4 -0.54 31.68 14.88
C LEU A 4 0.88 31.84 14.32
N THR A 5 1.19 31.20 13.22
CA THR A 5 2.55 31.18 12.65
C THR A 5 2.85 32.37 11.74
N GLN A 6 1.82 33.02 11.20
CA GLN A 6 1.95 34.15 10.26
C GLN A 6 0.98 35.30 10.57
N GLY A 7 0.81 35.65 11.85
CA GLY A 7 -0.10 36.71 12.29
C GLY A 7 -1.60 36.28 12.23
N ILE A 8 -2.48 37.27 12.43
CA ILE A 8 -3.92 37.02 12.64
C ILE A 8 -4.64 36.42 11.44
N LEU A 9 -4.14 36.62 10.23
CA LEU A 9 -4.64 36.10 8.97
C LEU A 9 -3.90 34.82 8.49
N GLY A 10 -2.89 34.40 9.25
CA GLY A 10 -2.10 33.20 8.92
C GLY A 10 -2.75 31.87 9.34
N PRO A 11 -2.12 30.74 8.99
CA PRO A 11 -2.61 29.44 9.40
C PRO A 11 -2.58 29.30 10.92
N VAL A 12 -3.69 28.84 11.48
CA VAL A 12 -3.89 28.62 12.91
C VAL A 12 -3.70 27.13 13.21
N SER A 13 -2.89 26.79 14.21
CA SER A 13 -2.76 25.43 14.70
C SER A 13 -3.08 25.34 16.18
N GLY A 14 -3.98 24.42 16.56
CA GLY A 14 -4.39 24.19 17.92
C GLY A 14 -5.86 24.45 18.17
N ARG A 15 -6.25 24.53 19.45
CA ARG A 15 -7.63 24.75 19.89
C ARG A 15 -7.90 26.18 20.26
N THR A 16 -8.97 26.75 19.70
CA THR A 16 -9.50 28.06 20.04
C THR A 16 -10.99 27.91 20.40
N GLY A 17 -11.31 27.92 21.71
CA GLY A 17 -12.66 27.68 22.17
C GLY A 17 -13.27 26.35 21.69
N PRO A 18 -14.43 26.38 20.99
CA PRO A 18 -15.07 25.17 20.46
C PRO A 18 -14.47 24.69 19.14
N VAL A 19 -13.43 25.34 18.63
CA VAL A 19 -12.85 25.08 17.29
C VAL A 19 -11.43 24.55 17.43
N VAL A 20 -11.10 23.60 16.55
CA VAL A 20 -9.73 23.08 16.38
C VAL A 20 -9.28 23.30 14.94
N SER A 21 -8.11 23.92 14.80
CA SER A 21 -7.43 24.14 13.53
C SER A 21 -6.13 23.35 13.46
N TYR A 22 -5.80 22.83 12.29
CA TYR A 22 -4.55 22.10 12.03
C TYR A 22 -4.22 22.11 10.54
N ILE A 23 -2.93 21.96 10.24
CA ILE A 23 -2.48 21.84 8.85
C ILE A 23 -2.43 20.38 8.47
N ARG A 24 -3.06 20.03 7.35
CA ARG A 24 -3.05 18.68 6.78
C ARG A 24 -2.76 18.75 5.30
N PHE A 25 -1.67 18.13 4.86
CA PHE A 25 -1.22 18.14 3.47
C PHE A 25 -1.13 19.55 2.86
N GLY A 26 -0.58 20.50 3.63
CA GLY A 26 -0.45 21.90 3.21
C GLY A 26 -1.72 22.74 3.28
N GLN A 27 -2.87 22.13 3.62
CA GLN A 27 -4.15 22.84 3.77
C GLN A 27 -4.44 23.16 5.24
N ASN A 28 -4.87 24.38 5.50
CA ASN A 28 -5.36 24.78 6.82
C ASN A 28 -6.80 24.32 7.01
N ILE A 29 -7.01 23.41 7.96
CA ILE A 29 -8.32 22.82 8.24
C ILE A 29 -8.80 23.30 9.59
N THR A 30 -10.03 23.82 9.62
CA THR A 30 -10.71 24.26 10.84
C THR A 30 -12.00 23.47 11.00
N ARG A 31 -12.22 22.91 12.19
CA ARG A 31 -13.45 22.17 12.51
C ARG A 31 -13.93 22.45 13.92
N SER A 32 -15.23 22.35 14.13
CA SER A 32 -15.81 22.36 15.48
C SER A 32 -15.47 21.08 16.23
N LEU A 33 -15.31 21.19 17.55
CA LEU A 33 -15.21 20.03 18.42
C LEU A 33 -16.56 19.32 18.49
N SER A 34 -16.52 17.98 18.45
CA SER A 34 -17.71 17.18 18.66
C SER A 34 -18.12 17.24 20.15
N ASN A 35 -19.31 17.75 20.42
CA ASN A 35 -19.88 17.77 21.77
C ASN A 35 -20.57 16.44 22.16
N SER A 36 -20.53 15.46 21.30
CA SER A 36 -21.23 14.19 21.53
C SER A 36 -20.49 13.34 22.57
N LYS A 37 -20.93 13.39 23.81
CA LYS A 37 -20.56 12.44 24.90
C LYS A 37 -21.37 11.15 24.84
N LYS A 38 -22.35 11.03 23.93
CA LYS A 38 -23.19 9.83 23.83
C LYS A 38 -22.37 8.64 23.31
N LYS A 39 -22.34 7.55 24.06
CA LYS A 39 -21.82 6.27 23.57
C LYS A 39 -22.61 5.90 22.32
N LYS A 40 -21.90 5.81 21.18
CA LYS A 40 -22.54 5.38 19.94
C LYS A 40 -22.85 3.90 20.06
N ILE A 41 -24.13 3.55 19.91
CA ILE A 41 -24.60 2.15 19.89
C ILE A 41 -23.88 1.43 18.75
N GLU A 42 -23.33 0.25 19.06
CA GLU A 42 -22.65 -0.57 18.07
C GLU A 42 -23.67 -1.34 17.25
N THR A 43 -23.82 -0.96 15.99
CA THR A 43 -24.69 -1.69 15.05
C THR A 43 -23.91 -2.83 14.38
N PRO A 44 -24.58 -3.91 13.90
CA PRO A 44 -23.93 -5.00 13.17
C PRO A 44 -23.08 -4.51 12.00
N ALA A 45 -23.58 -3.53 11.24
CA ALA A 45 -22.85 -2.93 10.11
C ALA A 45 -21.54 -2.25 10.56
N ARG A 46 -21.55 -1.53 11.69
CA ARG A 46 -20.34 -0.91 12.25
C ARG A 46 -19.33 -1.95 12.72
N LYS A 47 -19.81 -3.05 13.32
CA LYS A 47 -18.96 -4.17 13.74
C LYS A 47 -18.29 -4.81 12.53
N ALA A 48 -19.04 -5.10 11.47
CA ALA A 48 -18.52 -5.63 10.22
C ALA A 48 -17.47 -4.71 9.59
N GLN A 49 -17.74 -3.40 9.53
CA GLN A 49 -16.79 -2.44 9.00
C GLN A 49 -15.49 -2.36 9.82
N ARG A 50 -15.58 -2.45 11.14
CA ARG A 50 -14.39 -2.50 12.01
C ARG A 50 -13.56 -3.76 11.77
N GLN A 51 -14.20 -4.92 11.55
CA GLN A 51 -13.49 -6.16 11.21
C GLN A 51 -12.73 -6.03 9.90
N LYS A 52 -13.36 -5.47 8.86
CA LYS A 52 -12.70 -5.18 7.57
C LYS A 52 -11.47 -4.30 7.75
N ILE A 53 -11.60 -3.20 8.49
CA ILE A 53 -10.48 -2.29 8.79
C ILE A 53 -9.38 -3.02 9.58
N LYS A 54 -9.75 -3.85 10.55
CA LYS A 54 -8.78 -4.62 11.35
C LYS A 54 -7.94 -5.53 10.46
N VAL A 55 -8.58 -6.36 9.64
CA VAL A 55 -7.90 -7.30 8.73
C VAL A 55 -7.02 -6.56 7.72
N CYS A 56 -7.51 -5.46 7.14
CA CYS A 56 -6.72 -4.63 6.24
C CYS A 56 -5.49 -4.03 6.93
N ASN A 57 -5.67 -3.49 8.15
CA ASN A 57 -4.58 -2.88 8.91
C ASN A 57 -3.53 -3.93 9.36
N GLU A 58 -3.91 -5.15 9.65
CA GLU A 58 -2.96 -6.22 9.97
C GLU A 58 -2.00 -6.47 8.82
N PHE A 59 -2.50 -6.51 7.59
CA PHE A 59 -1.66 -6.63 6.39
C PHE A 59 -0.81 -5.37 6.15
N THR A 60 -1.43 -4.20 6.12
CA THR A 60 -0.71 -2.96 5.78
C THR A 60 0.31 -2.57 6.84
N LYS A 61 0.14 -3.02 8.08
CA LYS A 61 1.07 -2.77 9.18
C LYS A 61 2.45 -3.40 8.93
N ALA A 62 2.53 -4.51 8.19
CA ALA A 62 3.79 -5.15 7.82
C ALA A 62 4.73 -4.22 7.01
N PHE A 63 4.17 -3.19 6.37
CA PHE A 63 4.89 -2.21 5.57
C PHE A 63 5.04 -0.83 6.27
N THR A 64 4.63 -0.72 7.54
CA THR A 64 4.63 0.55 8.27
C THR A 64 6.06 0.95 8.65
N GLY A 65 6.35 2.24 8.61
CA GLY A 65 7.66 2.79 8.99
C GLY A 65 8.71 2.80 7.88
N THR A 66 8.47 2.11 6.79
CA THR A 66 9.44 1.91 5.70
C THR A 66 9.27 2.87 4.52
N GLY A 67 8.16 3.59 4.48
CA GLY A 67 7.82 4.45 3.34
C GLY A 67 7.40 3.69 2.07
N PHE A 68 7.27 2.35 2.14
CA PHE A 68 6.94 1.50 1.00
C PHE A 68 5.74 2.01 0.19
N PHE A 69 4.60 2.24 0.85
CA PHE A 69 3.39 2.71 0.17
C PHE A 69 3.48 4.13 -0.37
N ASN A 70 4.40 4.97 0.10
CA ASN A 70 4.58 6.31 -0.48
C ASN A 70 5.15 6.24 -1.90
N LYS A 71 6.03 5.27 -2.16
CA LYS A 71 6.59 4.99 -3.49
C LYS A 71 5.65 4.16 -4.35
N SER A 72 5.09 3.07 -3.79
CA SER A 72 4.26 2.13 -4.56
C SER A 72 2.83 2.63 -4.82
N PHE A 73 2.34 3.62 -4.06
CA PHE A 73 1.06 4.32 -4.29
C PHE A 73 1.28 5.83 -4.40
N PRO A 74 1.84 6.33 -5.48
CA PRO A 74 2.10 7.76 -5.67
C PRO A 74 0.81 8.59 -5.69
N ALA A 75 0.95 9.88 -5.40
CA ALA A 75 -0.20 10.76 -5.10
C ALA A 75 -1.06 11.12 -6.32
N TYR A 76 -0.47 11.27 -7.51
CA TYR A 76 -1.15 11.74 -8.73
C TYR A 76 -2.05 12.97 -8.50
N GLY A 77 -1.59 13.95 -7.72
CA GLY A 77 -2.38 15.12 -7.36
C GLY A 77 -3.46 14.89 -6.29
N ASN A 78 -3.65 13.65 -5.82
CA ASN A 78 -4.61 13.36 -4.76
C ASN A 78 -4.02 13.61 -3.36
N ALA A 79 -4.82 14.23 -2.48
CA ALA A 79 -4.43 14.39 -1.09
C ALA A 79 -4.37 13.04 -0.36
N GLY A 80 -3.48 12.94 0.62
CA GLY A 80 -3.37 11.75 1.46
C GLY A 80 -2.00 11.08 1.36
N SER A 81 -1.71 10.19 2.31
CA SER A 81 -0.49 9.38 2.29
C SER A 81 -0.65 8.16 1.38
N GLY A 82 0.48 7.61 0.90
CA GLY A 82 0.48 6.34 0.17
C GLY A 82 -0.17 5.21 0.96
N TYR A 83 0.04 5.18 2.27
CA TYR A 83 -0.62 4.24 3.18
C TYR A 83 -2.16 4.32 3.11
N ASN A 84 -2.73 5.53 3.14
CA ASN A 84 -4.18 5.70 3.05
C ASN A 84 -4.73 5.23 1.68
N ARG A 85 -4.00 5.50 0.59
CA ARG A 85 -4.37 5.04 -0.75
C ARG A 85 -4.31 3.52 -0.88
N ALA A 86 -3.25 2.88 -0.33
CA ALA A 86 -3.12 1.43 -0.28
C ALA A 86 -4.25 0.79 0.54
N THR A 87 -4.49 1.28 1.76
CA THR A 87 -5.59 0.82 2.62
C THR A 87 -6.94 0.92 1.91
N SER A 88 -7.21 2.05 1.24
CA SER A 88 -8.45 2.24 0.48
C SER A 88 -8.56 1.24 -0.68
N ALA A 89 -7.49 1.02 -1.44
CA ALA A 89 -7.49 0.06 -2.54
C ALA A 89 -7.76 -1.38 -2.05
N ILE A 90 -7.07 -1.82 -0.99
CA ILE A 90 -7.24 -3.15 -0.41
C ILE A 90 -8.66 -3.34 0.15
N MET A 91 -9.17 -2.35 0.89
CA MET A 91 -10.53 -2.39 1.45
C MET A 91 -11.61 -2.54 0.38
N ASN A 92 -11.44 -1.87 -0.76
CA ASN A 92 -12.43 -1.88 -1.83
C ASN A 92 -12.31 -3.09 -2.76
N LEU A 93 -11.10 -3.62 -2.97
CA LEU A 93 -10.85 -4.65 -3.98
C LEU A 93 -10.65 -6.05 -3.38
N ALA A 94 -9.98 -6.13 -2.23
CA ALA A 94 -9.44 -7.40 -1.73
C ALA A 94 -10.13 -7.93 -0.47
N ILE A 95 -10.94 -7.15 0.24
CA ILE A 95 -11.64 -7.65 1.43
C ILE A 95 -12.91 -8.39 1.05
N VAL A 96 -12.98 -9.66 1.41
CA VAL A 96 -14.16 -10.53 1.31
C VAL A 96 -14.84 -10.62 2.68
N SER A 97 -16.18 -10.64 2.70
CA SER A 97 -16.97 -10.55 3.94
C SER A 97 -17.73 -11.83 4.30
N HIS A 98 -17.76 -12.80 3.42
CA HIS A 98 -18.48 -14.07 3.61
C HIS A 98 -17.62 -15.26 3.20
N PRO A 99 -17.63 -16.38 3.97
CA PRO A 99 -18.31 -16.58 5.26
C PRO A 99 -17.67 -15.77 6.40
N GLU A 100 -16.39 -15.48 6.30
CA GLU A 100 -15.62 -14.66 7.26
C GLU A 100 -14.93 -13.49 6.56
N THR A 101 -14.57 -12.47 7.36
CA THR A 101 -13.83 -11.33 6.81
C THR A 101 -12.38 -11.74 6.60
N ALA A 102 -11.95 -11.86 5.36
CA ALA A 102 -10.61 -12.28 4.96
C ALA A 102 -10.07 -11.44 3.79
N ILE A 103 -8.78 -11.57 3.53
CA ILE A 103 -8.13 -10.97 2.36
C ILE A 103 -8.12 -11.97 1.22
N ALA A 104 -8.63 -11.58 0.06
CA ALA A 104 -8.48 -12.29 -1.19
C ALA A 104 -7.12 -11.90 -1.82
N TRP A 105 -6.08 -12.64 -1.53
CA TRP A 105 -4.70 -12.35 -1.92
C TRP A 105 -4.52 -12.00 -3.41
N PRO A 106 -5.15 -12.72 -4.36
CA PRO A 106 -5.04 -12.39 -5.78
C PRO A 106 -5.59 -11.01 -6.17
N LYS A 107 -6.43 -10.41 -5.31
CA LYS A 107 -7.02 -9.08 -5.53
C LYS A 107 -6.28 -7.96 -4.80
N VAL A 108 -5.27 -8.31 -3.99
CA VAL A 108 -4.46 -7.31 -3.29
C VAL A 108 -3.56 -6.60 -4.28
N LEU A 109 -3.58 -5.27 -4.23
CA LEU A 109 -2.61 -4.45 -4.92
C LEU A 109 -1.59 -3.96 -3.90
N ILE A 110 -0.30 -4.24 -4.16
CA ILE A 110 0.84 -3.70 -3.39
C ILE A 110 1.42 -2.45 -4.03
N SER A 111 1.08 -2.20 -5.30
CA SER A 111 1.35 -0.97 -6.01
C SER A 111 0.20 -0.63 -6.95
N LYS A 112 -0.02 0.66 -7.21
CA LYS A 112 -1.08 1.13 -8.10
C LYS A 112 -0.69 2.42 -8.79
N GLY A 113 -0.91 2.48 -10.10
CA GLY A 113 -0.66 3.68 -10.89
C GLY A 113 -0.90 3.51 -12.38
N PRO A 114 -0.52 4.51 -13.19
CA PRO A 114 -0.80 4.56 -14.61
C PRO A 114 0.22 3.81 -15.48
N VAL A 115 1.32 3.32 -14.90
CA VAL A 115 2.29 2.53 -15.66
C VAL A 115 1.64 1.20 -16.03
N ALA A 116 1.82 0.73 -17.25
CA ALA A 116 1.28 -0.54 -17.69
C ALA A 116 1.89 -1.70 -16.87
N SER A 117 1.03 -2.62 -16.44
CA SER A 117 1.43 -3.83 -15.73
C SER A 117 1.98 -4.87 -16.71
N VAL A 118 2.62 -5.92 -16.20
CA VAL A 118 2.94 -7.12 -17.00
C VAL A 118 1.76 -8.07 -17.01
N ASP A 119 1.57 -8.78 -18.13
CA ASP A 119 0.47 -9.72 -18.28
C ASP A 119 0.78 -11.08 -17.66
N VAL A 120 2.05 -11.51 -17.78
CA VAL A 120 2.52 -12.80 -17.28
C VAL A 120 3.68 -12.57 -16.31
N ALA A 121 3.48 -13.04 -15.09
CA ALA A 121 4.51 -13.04 -14.06
C ALA A 121 4.36 -14.30 -13.19
N SER A 122 5.48 -14.85 -12.74
CA SER A 122 5.52 -15.99 -11.84
C SER A 122 6.61 -15.80 -10.78
N ALA A 123 6.50 -16.55 -9.69
CA ALA A 123 7.50 -16.61 -8.64
C ALA A 123 7.80 -18.06 -8.30
N SER A 124 9.07 -18.36 -8.01
CA SER A 124 9.52 -19.69 -7.57
C SER A 124 10.61 -19.55 -6.52
N ILE A 125 10.81 -20.58 -5.71
CA ILE A 125 11.91 -20.63 -4.73
C ILE A 125 13.09 -21.34 -5.39
N ASN A 126 14.28 -20.75 -5.32
CA ASN A 126 15.50 -21.37 -5.81
C ASN A 126 16.16 -22.26 -4.72
N GLU A 127 17.21 -22.99 -5.08
CA GLU A 127 17.94 -23.89 -4.17
C GLU A 127 18.54 -23.15 -2.95
N ALA A 128 18.85 -21.87 -3.09
CA ALA A 128 19.34 -21.03 -1.99
C ALA A 128 18.22 -20.55 -1.04
N GLY A 129 16.96 -20.86 -1.34
CA GLY A 129 15.79 -20.42 -0.55
C GLY A 129 15.37 -18.98 -0.80
N ASN A 130 15.86 -18.34 -1.86
CA ASN A 130 15.43 -17.01 -2.30
C ASN A 130 14.29 -17.12 -3.32
N ILE A 131 13.49 -16.06 -3.46
CA ILE A 131 12.40 -16.03 -4.43
C ILE A 131 12.91 -15.44 -5.75
N VAL A 132 12.77 -16.21 -6.83
CA VAL A 132 13.02 -15.76 -8.19
C VAL A 132 11.69 -15.36 -8.81
N PHE A 133 11.56 -14.10 -9.17
CA PHE A 133 10.43 -13.58 -9.96
C PHE A 133 10.84 -13.56 -11.43
N THR A 134 9.93 -14.02 -12.28
CA THR A 134 10.10 -13.97 -13.73
C THR A 134 8.86 -13.34 -14.37
N TRP A 135 9.06 -12.61 -15.45
CA TRP A 135 7.99 -11.94 -16.18
C TRP A 135 8.31 -11.82 -17.66
N THR A 136 7.27 -11.67 -18.46
CA THR A 136 7.44 -11.36 -19.88
C THR A 136 7.66 -9.87 -20.05
N ASP A 137 8.74 -9.48 -20.74
CA ASP A 137 8.99 -8.09 -21.08
C ASP A 137 7.90 -7.56 -22.03
N ASN A 138 7.21 -6.52 -21.61
CA ASN A 138 6.20 -5.82 -22.38
C ASN A 138 6.58 -4.36 -22.64
N THR A 139 7.89 -4.09 -22.70
CA THR A 139 8.42 -2.77 -23.04
C THR A 139 7.84 -2.23 -24.33
N GLY A 140 7.41 -0.97 -24.32
CA GLY A 140 6.75 -0.32 -25.46
C GLY A 140 5.23 -0.52 -25.52
N THR A 141 4.65 -1.35 -24.65
CA THR A 141 3.20 -1.49 -24.56
C THR A 141 2.63 -0.39 -23.65
N GLY A 142 1.83 0.51 -24.24
CA GLY A 142 1.23 1.64 -23.52
C GLY A 142 2.28 2.53 -22.83
N THR A 143 2.27 2.58 -21.51
CA THR A 143 3.20 3.39 -20.70
C THR A 143 4.38 2.61 -20.14
N ALA A 144 4.55 1.32 -20.50
CA ALA A 144 5.64 0.47 -20.05
C ALA A 144 6.97 0.89 -20.68
N LYS A 145 7.98 1.12 -19.86
CA LYS A 145 9.34 1.44 -20.28
C LYS A 145 10.31 0.35 -19.83
N GLY A 146 11.30 0.03 -20.67
CA GLY A 146 12.28 -1.01 -20.37
C GLY A 146 13.12 -0.75 -19.12
N ASN A 147 13.26 0.50 -18.71
CA ASN A 147 13.99 0.94 -17.52
C ASN A 147 13.11 1.09 -16.27
N ASP A 148 11.83 0.67 -16.30
CA ASP A 148 11.00 0.62 -15.10
C ASP A 148 11.59 -0.42 -14.13
N LYS A 149 11.70 -0.08 -12.85
CA LYS A 149 12.31 -0.91 -11.80
C LYS A 149 11.29 -1.87 -11.18
N ALA A 150 11.69 -3.11 -10.94
CA ALA A 150 10.81 -4.11 -10.32
C ALA A 150 10.62 -3.85 -8.82
N ILE A 151 9.39 -4.07 -8.36
CA ILE A 151 9.00 -4.10 -6.93
C ILE A 151 8.67 -5.55 -6.61
N LEU A 152 9.45 -6.15 -5.72
CA LEU A 152 9.31 -7.54 -5.31
C LEU A 152 8.75 -7.57 -3.90
N VAL A 153 7.72 -8.38 -3.66
CA VAL A 153 7.09 -8.49 -2.33
C VAL A 153 6.74 -9.93 -2.03
N ALA A 154 7.08 -10.37 -0.83
CA ALA A 154 6.62 -11.59 -0.20
C ALA A 154 6.00 -11.25 1.16
N TYR A 155 4.81 -11.73 1.44
CA TYR A 155 4.10 -11.54 2.70
C TYR A 155 3.81 -12.89 3.34
N PHE A 156 4.10 -13.01 4.62
CA PHE A 156 3.85 -14.20 5.44
C PHE A 156 2.58 -14.01 6.27
N PRO A 157 1.47 -14.67 5.90
CA PRO A 157 0.20 -14.50 6.61
C PRO A 157 0.25 -14.93 8.09
N GLU A 158 1.05 -15.96 8.42
CA GLU A 158 1.17 -16.50 9.77
C GLU A 158 1.93 -15.55 10.71
N SER A 159 3.11 -15.08 10.31
CA SER A 159 3.91 -14.14 11.11
C SER A 159 3.47 -12.69 10.95
N LYS A 160 2.62 -12.38 9.96
CA LYS A 160 2.18 -11.01 9.59
C LYS A 160 3.34 -10.10 9.24
N GLU A 161 4.38 -10.65 8.64
CA GLU A 161 5.57 -9.94 8.21
C GLU A 161 5.64 -9.86 6.68
N ALA A 162 6.34 -8.86 6.17
CA ALA A 162 6.63 -8.72 4.76
C ALA A 162 8.13 -8.61 4.52
N VAL A 163 8.60 -9.23 3.44
CA VAL A 163 9.91 -8.98 2.84
C VAL A 163 9.66 -8.33 1.50
N TYR A 164 10.32 -7.23 1.23
CA TYR A 164 10.15 -6.53 -0.03
C TYR A 164 11.43 -5.83 -0.44
N GLN A 165 11.55 -5.59 -1.73
CA GLN A 165 12.68 -4.90 -2.34
C GLN A 165 12.20 -4.04 -3.50
N PHE A 166 12.66 -2.78 -3.54
CA PHE A 166 12.71 -1.99 -4.77
C PHE A 166 13.98 -2.39 -5.48
N SER A 167 13.87 -3.31 -6.42
CA SER A 167 15.02 -3.90 -7.12
C SER A 167 15.58 -2.94 -8.15
N ASP A 168 16.88 -3.02 -8.41
CA ASP A 168 17.50 -2.36 -9.56
C ASP A 168 17.29 -3.12 -10.87
N ALA A 169 16.74 -4.36 -10.79
CA ALA A 169 16.33 -5.09 -11.99
C ALA A 169 15.26 -4.31 -12.75
N THR A 170 15.50 -4.13 -14.03
CA THR A 170 14.62 -3.36 -14.92
C THR A 170 13.62 -4.28 -15.62
N ARG A 171 12.55 -3.71 -16.16
CA ARG A 171 11.49 -4.45 -16.85
C ARG A 171 12.02 -5.35 -17.95
N ASN A 172 12.97 -4.87 -18.75
CA ASN A 172 13.59 -5.63 -19.83
C ASN A 172 14.52 -6.76 -19.40
N ALA A 173 14.87 -6.83 -18.09
CA ALA A 173 15.66 -7.94 -17.56
C ALA A 173 14.89 -9.27 -17.55
N GLY A 174 13.56 -9.22 -17.41
CA GLY A 174 12.69 -10.40 -17.41
C GLY A 174 12.71 -11.21 -16.12
N TRP A 175 13.60 -10.94 -15.18
CA TRP A 175 13.70 -11.64 -13.90
C TRP A 175 14.36 -10.79 -12.82
N ALA A 176 14.10 -11.16 -11.55
CA ALA A 176 14.77 -10.59 -10.36
C ALA A 176 14.70 -11.56 -9.19
N ILE A 177 15.62 -11.40 -8.24
CA ILE A 177 15.68 -12.21 -7.02
C ILE A 177 15.35 -11.35 -5.82
N LEU A 178 14.48 -11.86 -4.96
CA LEU A 178 14.21 -11.33 -3.62
C LEU A 178 14.93 -12.21 -2.60
N GLU A 179 15.87 -11.63 -1.89
CA GLU A 179 16.60 -12.33 -0.82
C GLU A 179 15.72 -12.51 0.42
N MET A 180 15.62 -13.74 0.89
CA MET A 180 14.71 -14.11 1.98
C MET A 180 15.35 -14.13 3.37
N ASN A 181 16.70 -13.94 3.45
CA ASN A 181 17.43 -13.93 4.72
C ASN A 181 17.03 -15.10 5.66
N SER A 182 16.93 -16.32 5.11
CA SER A 182 16.54 -17.56 5.80
C SER A 182 15.10 -17.61 6.32
N LYS A 183 14.23 -16.66 5.97
CA LYS A 183 12.80 -16.74 6.28
C LYS A 183 12.16 -17.84 5.45
N LYS A 184 11.40 -18.72 6.14
CA LYS A 184 10.69 -19.85 5.52
C LYS A 184 9.23 -19.84 5.97
N GLY A 185 8.38 -20.50 5.21
CA GLY A 185 6.95 -20.64 5.51
C GLY A 185 6.07 -20.27 4.32
N ILE A 186 4.78 -20.47 4.49
CA ILE A 186 3.79 -20.09 3.47
C ILE A 186 3.81 -18.58 3.26
N MET A 187 3.96 -18.16 2.02
CA MET A 187 4.03 -16.76 1.64
C MET A 187 3.19 -16.45 0.41
N GLU A 188 2.65 -15.26 0.37
CA GLU A 188 1.94 -14.69 -0.78
C GLU A 188 2.88 -13.71 -1.49
N THR A 189 2.93 -13.75 -2.81
CA THR A 189 3.93 -12.99 -3.58
C THR A 189 3.31 -12.09 -4.62
N TRP A 190 3.92 -10.92 -4.83
CA TRP A 190 3.50 -9.92 -5.83
C TRP A 190 4.70 -9.30 -6.52
N LEU A 191 4.50 -8.99 -7.81
CA LEU A 191 5.42 -8.23 -8.63
C LEU A 191 4.73 -6.90 -9.02
N GLY A 192 5.45 -5.80 -8.87
CA GLY A 192 5.05 -4.49 -9.35
C GLY A 192 6.17 -3.82 -10.12
N PHE A 193 5.89 -2.65 -10.72
CA PHE A 193 6.90 -1.83 -11.37
C PHE A 193 6.78 -0.38 -10.93
N LEU A 194 7.91 0.27 -10.82
CA LEU A 194 8.07 1.69 -10.54
C LEU A 194 8.78 2.32 -11.72
N SER A 195 8.30 3.46 -12.19
CA SER A 195 8.99 4.20 -13.24
C SER A 195 10.40 4.60 -12.80
N ALA A 196 11.34 4.74 -13.75
CA ALA A 196 12.73 5.06 -13.45
C ALA A 196 12.91 6.38 -12.66
N ASP A 197 11.98 7.32 -12.82
CA ASP A 197 11.94 8.58 -12.06
C ASP A 197 11.26 8.46 -10.67
N GLU A 198 10.83 7.25 -10.30
CA GLU A 198 10.14 6.89 -9.06
C GLU A 198 8.82 7.68 -8.80
N LYS A 199 8.30 8.37 -9.80
CA LYS A 199 7.07 9.17 -9.66
C LYS A 199 5.80 8.39 -9.95
N ASN A 200 5.89 7.31 -10.71
CA ASN A 200 4.77 6.54 -11.20
C ASN A 200 4.97 5.05 -10.90
N ALA A 201 3.88 4.35 -10.62
CA ALA A 201 3.89 2.92 -10.38
C ALA A 201 2.94 2.20 -11.36
N ALA A 202 3.16 0.90 -11.55
CA ALA A 202 2.22 0.00 -12.20
C ALA A 202 1.26 -0.62 -11.18
N ASN A 203 0.12 -1.12 -11.63
CA ASN A 203 -0.66 -2.04 -10.82
C ASN A 203 0.13 -3.33 -10.64
N SER A 204 0.25 -3.79 -9.39
CA SER A 204 0.95 -5.04 -9.11
C SER A 204 0.17 -6.27 -9.58
N VAL A 205 0.92 -7.31 -9.91
CA VAL A 205 0.41 -8.63 -10.28
C VAL A 205 0.68 -9.60 -9.13
N TYR A 206 -0.30 -10.38 -8.77
CA TYR A 206 -0.15 -11.48 -7.83
C TYR A 206 0.53 -12.65 -8.54
N THR A 207 1.66 -13.14 -7.99
CA THR A 207 2.48 -14.18 -8.60
C THR A 207 2.30 -15.56 -7.96
N GLY A 208 1.43 -15.65 -6.95
CA GLY A 208 1.03 -16.91 -6.35
C GLY A 208 1.47 -17.08 -4.90
N ARG A 209 1.07 -18.24 -4.35
CA ARG A 209 1.47 -18.70 -3.02
C ARG A 209 2.66 -19.65 -3.15
N LEU A 210 3.67 -19.45 -2.31
CA LEU A 210 4.85 -20.30 -2.20
C LEU A 210 4.97 -20.87 -0.76
N SER A 211 5.64 -22.00 -0.62
CA SER A 211 5.84 -22.69 0.67
C SER A 211 7.20 -23.37 0.72
#